data_f6e5cf48524eb3a7af09c023b8770a3f
#
_entry.id   f6e5cf48524eb3a7af09c023b8770a3f
#
_cell.length_a   1.000
_cell.length_b   1.000
_cell.length_c   1.000
_cell.angle_alpha   90.00
_cell.angle_beta   90.00
_cell.angle_gamma   90.00
#
_symmetry.space_group_name_H-M   'P 1'
#
loop_
_entity.id
_entity.type
_entity.pdbx_description
1 polymer ?
#
loop_
_entity_poly.entity_id
_entity_poly.type
_entity_poly.pdbx_seq_one_letter_code
_entity_poly.pdbx_strand_id
1 'polypeptide(L)'
;MKFSKVGQVSLVSAIALILASAFTACNPVTIDYVFVAGNRENPGQIQVFLADRVSGALSKVGSPISSGGVTPISEAVSTDYQHLYVANQGDNTLVEFTIGGSGSLTSTKTVTMSAEGNTPVAIAMNAAGTLLYVANTYQAGCSKAVSGAATCNGGALAVFPVGSDGSLGAAVSNGGLSYVPVGINPTAVNPLTDGSAVYVANYNPTSGIGYLNGFAATSGGALTSIAGSPFASGVKPVGIASDPTSRFVYVTDFAQNQLIAYSIIDQGVLHPLINGPFKTGNQPSAIVVDPRGRYIYLANELDNSVSAYAIDLATGTPSAAVNTTGSSTNTTGTQPVAILVDPGFGRYVYTANFLDNSLSGFQINPNTGTLSISQNGPYPSVGQPAALASVPHGNHSIQVNQP
;
A
#
# COMPACT_ATOMS: atom_id res chain seq x y z
N MET A 1 -32.66 -39.27 -48.91
CA MET A 1 -32.98 -39.77 -47.56
C MET A 1 -33.76 -38.69 -46.81
N LYS A 2 -35.02 -38.93 -46.46
CA LYS A 2 -35.79 -38.00 -45.62
C LYS A 2 -35.52 -38.35 -44.18
N PHE A 3 -34.78 -37.52 -43.47
CA PHE A 3 -34.65 -37.64 -42.03
C PHE A 3 -36.02 -37.42 -41.35
N SER A 4 -36.38 -38.29 -40.42
CA SER A 4 -37.64 -38.15 -39.68
C SER A 4 -37.60 -36.86 -38.85
N LYS A 5 -38.76 -36.23 -38.64
CA LYS A 5 -38.89 -35.00 -37.84
C LYS A 5 -38.31 -35.15 -36.42
N VAL A 6 -38.30 -36.35 -35.88
CA VAL A 6 -37.73 -36.67 -34.55
C VAL A 6 -36.19 -36.55 -34.56
N GLY A 7 -35.53 -36.94 -35.62
CA GLY A 7 -34.07 -36.82 -35.75
C GLY A 7 -33.61 -35.36 -35.89
N GLN A 8 -34.41 -34.51 -36.53
CA GLN A 8 -34.10 -33.09 -36.66
C GLN A 8 -34.24 -32.32 -35.32
N VAL A 9 -35.24 -32.65 -34.51
CA VAL A 9 -35.41 -32.04 -33.20
C VAL A 9 -34.29 -32.43 -32.24
N SER A 10 -33.86 -33.69 -32.26
CA SER A 10 -32.73 -34.17 -31.44
C SER A 10 -31.42 -33.57 -31.84
N LEU A 11 -31.19 -33.32 -33.13
CA LEU A 11 -29.94 -32.67 -33.59
C LEU A 11 -29.88 -31.19 -33.23
N VAL A 12 -30.99 -30.46 -33.35
CA VAL A 12 -31.07 -29.06 -32.97
C VAL A 12 -30.93 -28.89 -31.46
N SER A 13 -31.53 -29.78 -30.64
CA SER A 13 -31.39 -29.76 -29.20
C SER A 13 -29.95 -30.08 -28.75
N ALA A 14 -29.25 -31.01 -29.41
CA ALA A 14 -27.87 -31.31 -29.10
C ALA A 14 -26.93 -30.18 -29.49
N ILE A 15 -27.14 -29.49 -30.59
CA ILE A 15 -26.34 -28.34 -31.01
C ILE A 15 -26.63 -27.14 -30.09
N ALA A 16 -27.87 -26.91 -29.66
CA ALA A 16 -28.20 -25.87 -28.68
C ALA A 16 -27.59 -26.12 -27.29
N LEU A 17 -27.51 -27.38 -26.84
CA LEU A 17 -26.82 -27.72 -25.59
C LEU A 17 -25.30 -27.57 -25.70
N ILE A 18 -24.70 -27.91 -26.84
CA ILE A 18 -23.26 -27.72 -27.06
C ILE A 18 -22.92 -26.24 -27.17
N LEU A 19 -23.76 -25.43 -27.82
CA LEU A 19 -23.57 -23.96 -27.84
C LEU A 19 -23.80 -23.32 -26.47
N ALA A 20 -24.77 -23.82 -25.68
CA ALA A 20 -24.98 -23.33 -24.32
C ALA A 20 -23.81 -23.69 -23.39
N SER A 21 -23.19 -24.86 -23.56
CA SER A 21 -21.98 -25.24 -22.78
C SER A 21 -20.73 -24.49 -23.23
N ALA A 22 -20.67 -23.98 -24.47
CA ALA A 22 -19.55 -23.19 -24.96
C ALA A 22 -19.58 -21.73 -24.45
N PHE A 23 -20.72 -21.25 -23.93
CA PHE A 23 -20.84 -19.91 -23.33
C PHE A 23 -20.72 -19.91 -21.78
N THR A 24 -20.46 -21.04 -21.15
CA THR A 24 -20.17 -21.09 -19.70
C THR A 24 -18.67 -20.95 -19.38
N ALA A 25 -17.86 -20.51 -20.33
CA ALA A 25 -16.44 -20.39 -20.13
C ALA A 25 -16.00 -18.95 -20.18
N CYS A 26 -15.50 -18.51 -19.12
CA CYS A 26 -14.65 -17.43 -18.69
C CYS A 26 -15.33 -16.55 -17.65
N ASN A 27 -15.74 -17.15 -16.54
CA ASN A 27 -15.70 -16.35 -15.32
C ASN A 27 -14.21 -16.04 -15.06
N PRO A 28 -13.82 -14.77 -15.05
CA PRO A 28 -12.45 -14.41 -14.72
C PRO A 28 -12.10 -15.03 -13.37
N VAL A 29 -11.01 -15.79 -13.32
CA VAL A 29 -10.54 -16.35 -12.06
C VAL A 29 -9.92 -15.21 -11.30
N THR A 30 -10.59 -14.76 -10.26
CA THR A 30 -10.13 -13.68 -9.38
C THR A 30 -8.86 -14.12 -8.66
N ILE A 31 -7.82 -13.28 -8.72
CA ILE A 31 -6.60 -13.47 -7.94
C ILE A 31 -6.66 -12.70 -6.63
N ASP A 32 -7.11 -11.44 -6.69
CA ASP A 32 -7.14 -10.52 -5.57
C ASP A 32 -8.41 -9.69 -5.56
N TYR A 33 -8.75 -9.17 -4.38
CA TYR A 33 -9.59 -7.98 -4.26
C TYR A 33 -8.71 -6.77 -3.96
N VAL A 34 -8.90 -5.69 -4.73
CA VAL A 34 -8.20 -4.42 -4.54
C VAL A 34 -9.19 -3.41 -4.00
N PHE A 35 -8.86 -2.82 -2.86
CA PHE A 35 -9.59 -1.75 -2.21
C PHE A 35 -8.98 -0.42 -2.58
N VAL A 36 -9.82 0.56 -2.87
CA VAL A 36 -9.39 1.88 -3.35
C VAL A 36 -10.16 2.94 -2.59
N ALA A 37 -9.50 3.62 -1.67
CA ALA A 37 -10.11 4.75 -0.98
C ALA A 37 -9.93 6.05 -1.76
N GLY A 38 -11.02 6.80 -1.93
CA GLY A 38 -11.04 8.09 -2.60
C GLY A 38 -11.62 9.18 -1.70
N ASN A 39 -11.06 10.38 -1.80
CA ASN A 39 -11.31 11.46 -0.86
C ASN A 39 -12.12 12.64 -1.42
N ARG A 40 -12.67 12.52 -2.65
CA ARG A 40 -13.46 13.58 -3.27
C ARG A 40 -14.83 13.78 -2.61
N GLU A 41 -15.44 12.68 -2.18
CA GLU A 41 -16.78 12.70 -1.59
C GLU A 41 -16.68 12.90 -0.06
N ASN A 42 -17.77 13.35 0.56
CA ASN A 42 -17.91 13.47 2.01
C ASN A 42 -19.20 12.76 2.47
N PRO A 43 -19.12 11.62 3.18
CA PRO A 43 -17.89 10.91 3.59
C PRO A 43 -17.09 10.36 2.39
N GLY A 44 -15.81 10.07 2.62
CA GLY A 44 -14.95 9.39 1.64
C GLY A 44 -15.52 8.03 1.22
N GLN A 45 -15.06 7.51 0.10
CA GLN A 45 -15.57 6.27 -0.49
C GLN A 45 -14.49 5.22 -0.68
N ILE A 46 -14.88 3.96 -0.61
CA ILE A 46 -14.04 2.81 -0.98
C ILE A 46 -14.71 2.07 -2.14
N GLN A 47 -14.01 1.90 -3.25
CA GLN A 47 -14.40 1.03 -4.35
C GLN A 47 -13.61 -0.27 -4.28
N VAL A 48 -14.31 -1.38 -4.39
CA VAL A 48 -13.69 -2.70 -4.49
C VAL A 48 -13.57 -3.10 -5.95
N PHE A 49 -12.42 -3.67 -6.31
CA PHE A 49 -12.17 -4.28 -7.60
C PHE A 49 -11.77 -5.73 -7.41
N LEU A 50 -12.15 -6.59 -8.33
CA LEU A 50 -11.52 -7.89 -8.52
C LEU A 50 -10.42 -7.77 -9.56
N ALA A 51 -9.29 -8.42 -9.33
CA ALA A 51 -8.20 -8.54 -10.29
C ALA A 51 -8.28 -9.91 -10.99
N ASP A 52 -8.25 -9.90 -12.32
CA ASP A 52 -8.24 -11.12 -13.12
C ASP A 52 -6.86 -11.81 -13.05
N ARG A 53 -6.85 -13.10 -12.78
CA ARG A 53 -5.62 -13.89 -12.59
C ARG A 53 -4.70 -13.93 -13.81
N VAL A 54 -5.26 -13.86 -15.01
CA VAL A 54 -4.50 -14.08 -16.25
C VAL A 54 -4.00 -12.77 -16.83
N SER A 55 -4.85 -11.74 -16.80
CA SER A 55 -4.61 -10.45 -17.45
C SER A 55 -4.25 -9.32 -16.50
N GLY A 56 -4.52 -9.49 -15.19
CA GLY A 56 -4.42 -8.39 -14.21
C GLY A 56 -5.45 -7.28 -14.42
N ALA A 57 -6.46 -7.51 -15.28
CA ALA A 57 -7.50 -6.54 -15.51
C ALA A 57 -8.37 -6.37 -14.26
N LEU A 58 -8.71 -5.12 -13.93
CA LEU A 58 -9.56 -4.78 -12.79
C LEU A 58 -11.02 -4.64 -13.23
N SER A 59 -11.93 -5.23 -12.46
CA SER A 59 -13.37 -5.10 -12.62
C SER A 59 -14.03 -4.67 -11.31
N LYS A 60 -14.93 -3.71 -11.34
CA LYS A 60 -15.62 -3.20 -10.13
C LYS A 60 -16.50 -4.27 -9.51
N VAL A 61 -16.47 -4.35 -8.19
CA VAL A 61 -17.39 -5.15 -7.36
C VAL A 61 -18.37 -4.22 -6.69
N GLY A 62 -19.62 -4.27 -7.11
CA GLY A 62 -20.67 -3.42 -6.53
C GLY A 62 -20.47 -1.92 -6.69
N SER A 63 -21.24 -1.15 -5.95
CA SER A 63 -21.09 0.32 -5.85
C SER A 63 -20.07 0.67 -4.77
N PRO A 64 -19.44 1.87 -4.84
CA PRO A 64 -18.59 2.35 -3.75
C PRO A 64 -19.37 2.41 -2.43
N ILE A 65 -18.70 2.13 -1.33
CA ILE A 65 -19.22 2.28 0.02
C ILE A 65 -18.54 3.43 0.76
N SER A 66 -19.16 3.92 1.84
CA SER A 66 -18.53 4.94 2.69
C SER A 66 -17.25 4.41 3.36
N SER A 67 -16.19 5.23 3.41
CA SER A 67 -14.99 4.98 4.22
C SER A 67 -15.24 5.08 5.73
N GLY A 68 -16.44 5.53 6.12
CA GLY A 68 -16.82 5.77 7.51
C GLY A 68 -16.28 7.06 8.10
N GLY A 69 -15.59 7.89 7.31
CA GLY A 69 -15.03 9.18 7.74
C GLY A 69 -14.71 10.10 6.57
N VAL A 70 -13.96 11.16 6.83
CA VAL A 70 -13.66 12.24 5.90
C VAL A 70 -12.20 12.17 5.44
N THR A 71 -11.96 12.26 4.14
CA THR A 71 -10.64 12.25 3.53
C THR A 71 -9.83 10.99 3.92
N PRO A 72 -10.25 9.79 3.45
CA PRO A 72 -9.44 8.59 3.64
C PRO A 72 -8.10 8.74 2.91
N ILE A 73 -6.99 8.45 3.61
CA ILE A 73 -5.64 8.73 3.10
C ILE A 73 -4.74 7.50 3.09
N SER A 74 -5.03 6.49 3.90
CA SER A 74 -4.22 5.29 4.00
C SER A 74 -5.07 4.08 4.39
N GLU A 75 -4.74 2.93 3.82
CA GLU A 75 -5.39 1.66 4.06
C GLU A 75 -4.37 0.60 4.46
N ALA A 76 -4.75 -0.31 5.34
CA ALA A 76 -3.98 -1.50 5.70
C ALA A 76 -4.91 -2.70 5.84
N VAL A 77 -4.44 -3.88 5.42
CA VAL A 77 -5.17 -5.14 5.60
C VAL A 77 -4.54 -5.98 6.70
N SER A 78 -5.37 -6.77 7.39
CA SER A 78 -4.89 -7.77 8.34
C SER A 78 -4.17 -8.91 7.62
N THR A 79 -3.29 -9.60 8.32
CA THR A 79 -2.51 -10.72 7.74
C THR A 79 -3.32 -11.99 7.51
N ASP A 80 -4.50 -12.10 8.14
CA ASP A 80 -5.48 -13.13 7.87
C ASP A 80 -6.40 -12.79 6.68
N TYR A 81 -6.22 -11.56 6.12
CA TYR A 81 -6.99 -11.04 4.99
C TYR A 81 -8.50 -10.87 5.23
N GLN A 82 -8.93 -10.80 6.49
CA GLN A 82 -10.34 -10.68 6.84
C GLN A 82 -10.75 -9.27 7.28
N HIS A 83 -9.77 -8.36 7.47
CA HIS A 83 -10.02 -7.01 7.94
C HIS A 83 -9.29 -5.97 7.10
N LEU A 84 -9.98 -4.84 6.86
CA LEU A 84 -9.42 -3.63 6.26
C LEU A 84 -9.53 -2.50 7.28
N TYR A 85 -8.43 -1.77 7.47
CA TYR A 85 -8.37 -0.56 8.31
C TYR A 85 -8.17 0.64 7.42
N VAL A 86 -8.95 1.69 7.66
CA VAL A 86 -8.91 2.94 6.89
C VAL A 86 -8.66 4.11 7.82
N ALA A 87 -7.62 4.87 7.54
CA ALA A 87 -7.35 6.12 8.23
C ALA A 87 -7.99 7.30 7.49
N ASN A 88 -8.91 7.99 8.16
CA ASN A 88 -9.58 9.17 7.65
C ASN A 88 -8.93 10.42 8.27
N GLN A 89 -8.25 11.20 7.44
CA GLN A 89 -7.47 12.35 7.88
C GLN A 89 -8.35 13.52 8.31
N GLY A 90 -9.49 13.73 7.62
CA GLY A 90 -10.31 14.93 7.77
C GLY A 90 -11.09 15.01 9.08
N ASP A 91 -11.44 13.86 9.65
CA ASP A 91 -12.18 13.75 10.93
C ASP A 91 -11.43 12.97 12.01
N ASN A 92 -10.16 12.63 11.74
CA ASN A 92 -9.26 12.01 12.71
C ASN A 92 -9.76 10.65 13.21
N THR A 93 -10.24 9.80 12.28
CA THR A 93 -10.79 8.48 12.62
C THR A 93 -10.01 7.34 11.97
N LEU A 94 -10.02 6.18 12.65
CA LEU A 94 -9.70 4.87 12.08
C LEU A 94 -10.99 4.06 12.00
N VAL A 95 -11.28 3.51 10.83
CA VAL A 95 -12.45 2.66 10.61
C VAL A 95 -12.00 1.26 10.26
N GLU A 96 -12.56 0.29 10.96
CA GLU A 96 -12.37 -1.13 10.75
C GLU A 96 -13.52 -1.70 9.93
N PHE A 97 -13.19 -2.52 8.95
CA PHE A 97 -14.13 -3.26 8.11
C PHE A 97 -13.80 -4.75 8.15
N THR A 98 -14.82 -5.60 8.18
CA THR A 98 -14.66 -7.00 7.82
C THR A 98 -14.75 -7.17 6.31
N ILE A 99 -13.92 -8.08 5.76
CA ILE A 99 -13.86 -8.44 4.35
C ILE A 99 -14.59 -9.77 4.15
N GLY A 100 -15.69 -9.74 3.41
CA GLY A 100 -16.43 -10.94 3.04
C GLY A 100 -15.81 -11.70 1.85
N GLY A 101 -16.25 -12.91 1.63
CA GLY A 101 -15.69 -13.81 0.59
C GLY A 101 -15.80 -13.30 -0.85
N SER A 102 -16.63 -12.30 -1.12
CA SER A 102 -16.74 -11.60 -2.41
C SER A 102 -15.98 -10.26 -2.43
N GLY A 103 -15.13 -10.00 -1.46
CA GLY A 103 -14.48 -8.70 -1.27
C GLY A 103 -15.42 -7.63 -0.70
N SER A 104 -16.65 -7.98 -0.31
CA SER A 104 -17.60 -7.04 0.30
C SER A 104 -17.07 -6.53 1.64
N LEU A 105 -17.27 -5.24 1.92
CA LEU A 105 -16.82 -4.61 3.15
C LEU A 105 -18.01 -4.27 4.04
N THR A 106 -17.89 -4.58 5.35
CA THR A 106 -18.86 -4.20 6.38
C THR A 106 -18.12 -3.47 7.49
N SER A 107 -18.47 -2.21 7.77
CA SER A 107 -17.88 -1.44 8.87
C SER A 107 -18.28 -2.06 10.21
N THR A 108 -17.29 -2.29 11.08
CA THR A 108 -17.48 -2.92 12.39
C THR A 108 -17.19 -1.98 13.54
N LYS A 109 -16.20 -1.10 13.39
CA LYS A 109 -15.78 -0.18 14.46
C LYS A 109 -15.22 1.11 13.90
N THR A 110 -15.47 2.21 14.60
CA THR A 110 -14.80 3.49 14.39
C THR A 110 -14.08 3.90 15.66
N VAL A 111 -12.80 4.23 15.54
CA VAL A 111 -11.98 4.78 16.63
C VAL A 111 -11.70 6.24 16.29
N THR A 112 -12.14 7.18 17.14
CA THR A 112 -11.76 8.58 17.04
C THR A 112 -10.47 8.79 17.80
N MET A 113 -9.42 9.18 17.12
CA MET A 113 -8.12 9.42 17.71
C MET A 113 -8.08 10.83 18.32
N SER A 114 -7.74 10.93 19.59
CA SER A 114 -7.59 12.22 20.30
C SER A 114 -6.41 12.21 21.24
N ALA A 115 -6.18 11.11 21.94
CA ALA A 115 -5.04 10.91 22.83
C ALA A 115 -3.80 10.37 22.10
N GLU A 116 -3.99 9.80 20.90
CA GLU A 116 -2.97 9.14 20.09
C GLU A 116 -2.29 10.07 19.07
N GLY A 117 -2.85 11.25 18.88
CA GLY A 117 -2.43 12.24 17.88
C GLY A 117 -3.57 12.70 16.99
N ASN A 118 -3.28 13.61 16.09
CA ASN A 118 -4.25 14.20 15.17
C ASN A 118 -3.74 14.17 13.73
N THR A 119 -4.67 14.07 12.79
CA THR A 119 -4.41 14.14 11.35
C THR A 119 -3.54 12.95 10.91
N PRO A 120 -4.11 11.72 10.88
CA PRO A 120 -3.40 10.53 10.41
C PRO A 120 -2.97 10.72 8.95
N VAL A 121 -1.77 10.24 8.62
CA VAL A 121 -1.19 10.35 7.27
C VAL A 121 -0.80 8.98 6.70
N ALA A 122 -0.48 8.02 7.55
CA ALA A 122 -0.11 6.68 7.11
C ALA A 122 -0.45 5.65 8.18
N ILE A 123 -0.87 4.47 7.76
CA ILE A 123 -1.04 3.30 8.62
C ILE A 123 -0.33 2.09 8.02
N ALA A 124 0.17 1.22 8.88
CA ALA A 124 0.77 -0.05 8.46
C ALA A 124 0.54 -1.14 9.50
N MET A 125 0.19 -2.34 9.04
CA MET A 125 0.07 -3.55 9.85
C MET A 125 1.46 -4.21 9.98
N ASN A 126 1.80 -4.72 11.16
CA ASN A 126 2.99 -5.56 11.28
C ASN A 126 2.75 -6.94 10.63
N ALA A 127 3.83 -7.62 10.27
CA ALA A 127 3.73 -8.93 9.61
C ALA A 127 3.08 -10.03 10.47
N ALA A 128 3.07 -9.86 11.80
CA ALA A 128 2.39 -10.78 12.71
C ALA A 128 0.86 -10.55 12.75
N GLY A 129 0.34 -9.43 12.19
CA GLY A 129 -1.08 -9.08 12.20
C GLY A 129 -1.60 -8.66 13.58
N THR A 130 -0.72 -8.35 14.52
CA THR A 130 -1.08 -8.07 15.92
C THR A 130 -0.99 -6.59 16.31
N LEU A 131 -0.37 -5.76 15.46
CA LEU A 131 -0.15 -4.34 15.73
C LEU A 131 -0.42 -3.51 14.47
N LEU A 132 -1.24 -2.47 14.61
CA LEU A 132 -1.45 -1.43 13.61
C LEU A 132 -0.72 -0.17 14.05
N TYR A 133 0.21 0.31 13.23
CA TYR A 133 0.95 1.55 13.43
C TYR A 133 0.25 2.69 12.70
N VAL A 134 0.12 3.85 13.35
CA VAL A 134 -0.56 5.04 12.83
C VAL A 134 0.34 6.25 13.00
N ALA A 135 0.82 6.80 11.91
CA ALA A 135 1.56 8.06 11.90
C ALA A 135 0.58 9.24 11.78
N ASN A 136 0.69 10.19 12.69
CA ASN A 136 -0.15 11.38 12.78
C ASN A 136 0.70 12.64 12.61
N THR A 137 0.21 13.62 11.86
CA THR A 137 0.91 14.89 11.63
C THR A 137 1.18 15.65 12.94
N TYR A 138 0.25 15.55 13.89
CA TYR A 138 0.32 16.26 15.16
C TYR A 138 0.22 15.31 16.34
N GLN A 139 0.88 15.69 17.45
CA GLN A 139 0.70 15.05 18.75
C GLN A 139 -0.70 15.32 19.31
N ALA A 140 -1.10 14.57 20.34
CA ALA A 140 -2.37 14.77 21.04
C ALA A 140 -2.54 16.22 21.54
N GLY A 141 -3.72 16.77 21.35
CA GLY A 141 -4.02 18.17 21.69
C GLY A 141 -3.46 19.22 20.74
N CYS A 142 -2.72 18.81 19.71
CA CYS A 142 -2.14 19.67 18.69
C CYS A 142 -2.92 19.58 17.37
N SER A 143 -2.96 20.69 16.62
CA SER A 143 -3.57 20.74 15.29
C SER A 143 -2.92 21.86 14.47
N LYS A 144 -3.29 22.00 13.20
CA LYS A 144 -2.82 23.09 12.34
C LYS A 144 -3.10 24.47 12.97
N ALA A 145 -4.21 24.62 13.69
CA ALA A 145 -4.61 25.87 14.33
C ALA A 145 -3.74 26.23 15.54
N VAL A 146 -3.15 25.25 16.21
CA VAL A 146 -2.26 25.44 17.37
C VAL A 146 -0.82 25.05 17.07
N SER A 147 -0.47 24.76 15.81
CA SER A 147 0.90 24.52 15.38
C SER A 147 1.75 25.77 15.61
N GLY A 148 2.91 25.60 16.27
CA GLY A 148 3.77 26.70 16.71
C GLY A 148 3.78 26.95 18.22
N ALA A 149 2.86 26.32 18.97
CA ALA A 149 3.06 26.20 20.42
C ALA A 149 4.28 25.32 20.71
N ALA A 150 5.05 25.63 21.74
CA ALA A 150 6.29 24.87 22.06
C ALA A 150 6.10 23.38 22.25
N THR A 151 4.88 22.94 22.57
CA THR A 151 4.50 21.52 22.74
C THR A 151 3.94 20.85 21.49
N CYS A 152 3.80 21.59 20.36
CA CYS A 152 3.14 21.12 19.14
C CYS A 152 4.08 21.05 17.92
N ASN A 153 5.37 20.81 18.15
CA ASN A 153 6.40 20.85 17.10
C ASN A 153 6.75 19.49 16.50
N GLY A 154 5.88 18.50 16.58
CA GLY A 154 6.14 17.15 16.03
C GLY A 154 4.89 16.37 15.78
N GLY A 155 5.08 15.25 15.08
CA GLY A 155 4.07 14.22 14.86
C GLY A 155 4.02 13.20 16.00
N ALA A 156 3.14 12.24 15.84
CA ALA A 156 2.95 11.12 16.74
C ALA A 156 2.91 9.80 15.98
N LEU A 157 3.52 8.75 16.54
CA LEU A 157 3.31 7.37 16.12
C LEU A 157 2.54 6.65 17.22
N ALA A 158 1.29 6.32 16.94
CA ALA A 158 0.46 5.49 17.79
C ALA A 158 0.53 4.03 17.35
N VAL A 159 0.38 3.11 18.31
CA VAL A 159 0.37 1.66 18.07
C VAL A 159 -0.89 1.07 18.68
N PHE A 160 -1.71 0.44 17.86
CA PHE A 160 -2.94 -0.21 18.30
C PHE A 160 -2.76 -1.73 18.24
N PRO A 161 -2.97 -2.46 19.36
CA PRO A 161 -3.06 -3.89 19.33
C PRO A 161 -4.27 -4.33 18.50
N VAL A 162 -4.10 -5.40 17.74
CA VAL A 162 -5.14 -6.02 16.92
C VAL A 162 -5.50 -7.37 17.54
N GLY A 163 -6.76 -7.56 17.90
CA GLY A 163 -7.28 -8.82 18.42
C GLY A 163 -7.33 -9.90 17.34
N SER A 164 -7.49 -11.15 17.76
CA SER A 164 -7.67 -12.28 16.84
C SER A 164 -8.96 -12.21 16.01
N ASP A 165 -9.89 -11.34 16.40
CA ASP A 165 -11.12 -11.01 15.68
C ASP A 165 -10.99 -9.76 14.79
N GLY A 166 -9.77 -9.24 14.63
CA GLY A 166 -9.45 -8.03 13.88
C GLY A 166 -9.75 -6.73 14.64
N SER A 167 -10.33 -6.78 15.84
CA SER A 167 -10.72 -5.56 16.56
C SER A 167 -9.52 -4.77 17.07
N LEU A 168 -9.54 -3.44 16.89
CA LEU A 168 -8.51 -2.54 17.44
C LEU A 168 -8.69 -2.40 18.96
N GLY A 169 -7.62 -2.68 19.71
CA GLY A 169 -7.53 -2.41 21.14
C GLY A 169 -7.27 -0.94 21.46
N ALA A 170 -7.07 -0.62 22.73
CA ALA A 170 -6.58 0.70 23.13
C ALA A 170 -5.12 0.87 22.72
N ALA A 171 -4.72 2.09 22.34
CA ALA A 171 -3.34 2.36 21.95
C ALA A 171 -2.35 2.03 23.06
N VAL A 172 -1.20 1.49 22.68
CA VAL A 172 -0.13 1.08 23.60
C VAL A 172 0.45 2.30 24.29
N SER A 173 0.56 2.24 25.61
CA SER A 173 1.19 3.30 26.39
C SER A 173 2.73 3.22 26.28
N ASN A 174 3.33 4.32 25.84
CA ASN A 174 4.77 4.51 25.76
C ASN A 174 5.18 5.67 26.68
N GLY A 175 5.74 5.37 27.83
CA GLY A 175 6.14 6.41 28.80
C GLY A 175 4.97 7.26 29.35
N GLY A 176 3.76 6.70 29.41
CA GLY A 176 2.56 7.38 29.89
C GLY A 176 1.77 8.12 28.80
N LEU A 177 2.25 8.11 27.54
CA LEU A 177 1.54 8.63 26.37
C LEU A 177 0.98 7.48 25.54
N SER A 178 -0.15 7.68 24.86
CA SER A 178 -0.73 6.73 23.91
C SER A 178 -0.05 6.78 22.53
N TYR A 179 1.15 7.36 22.45
CA TYR A 179 1.97 7.48 21.24
C TYR A 179 3.44 7.68 21.61
N VAL A 180 4.34 7.53 20.65
CA VAL A 180 5.72 8.07 20.73
C VAL A 180 5.84 9.32 19.88
N PRO A 181 6.52 10.37 20.35
CA PRO A 181 6.81 11.54 19.53
C PRO A 181 7.69 11.17 18.35
N VAL A 182 7.34 11.69 17.16
CA VAL A 182 8.16 11.63 15.96
C VAL A 182 8.44 13.05 15.46
N GLY A 183 9.28 13.16 14.44
CA GLY A 183 9.58 14.45 13.84
C GLY A 183 8.37 15.15 13.24
N ILE A 184 8.58 16.39 12.79
CA ILE A 184 7.52 17.16 12.12
C ILE A 184 7.23 16.58 10.73
N ASN A 185 5.97 16.75 10.27
CA ASN A 185 5.47 16.25 8.99
C ASN A 185 5.84 14.80 8.72
N PRO A 186 5.40 13.83 9.52
CA PRO A 186 5.48 12.43 9.16
C PRO A 186 4.69 12.18 7.88
N THR A 187 5.19 11.29 7.02
CA THR A 187 4.65 11.01 5.69
C THR A 187 4.33 9.54 5.47
N ALA A 188 5.11 8.65 6.07
CA ALA A 188 4.97 7.21 5.90
C ALA A 188 5.45 6.47 7.14
N VAL A 189 4.94 5.26 7.33
CA VAL A 189 5.36 4.33 8.39
C VAL A 189 5.59 2.94 7.80
N ASN A 190 6.68 2.27 8.21
CA ASN A 190 7.01 0.93 7.74
C ASN A 190 7.54 0.08 8.91
N PRO A 191 6.76 -0.87 9.43
CA PRO A 191 7.26 -1.91 10.31
C PRO A 191 8.05 -2.94 9.50
N LEU A 192 9.15 -3.43 10.03
CA LEU A 192 9.91 -4.52 9.43
C LEU A 192 9.13 -5.84 9.50
N THR A 193 9.35 -6.70 8.52
CA THR A 193 8.67 -8.00 8.42
C THR A 193 9.02 -8.93 9.61
N ASP A 194 10.23 -8.85 10.16
CA ASP A 194 10.66 -9.60 11.35
C ASP A 194 10.09 -9.03 12.66
N GLY A 195 9.41 -7.89 12.61
CA GLY A 195 8.84 -7.22 13.79
C GLY A 195 9.84 -6.54 14.70
N SER A 196 11.12 -6.52 14.36
CA SER A 196 12.18 -5.97 15.23
C SER A 196 12.17 -4.45 15.32
N ALA A 197 11.74 -3.75 14.27
CA ALA A 197 11.76 -2.30 14.21
C ALA A 197 10.61 -1.72 13.37
N VAL A 198 10.35 -0.42 13.58
CA VAL A 198 9.48 0.40 12.75
C VAL A 198 10.16 1.73 12.44
N TYR A 199 10.02 2.19 11.21
CA TYR A 199 10.55 3.47 10.75
C TYR A 199 9.44 4.40 10.31
N VAL A 200 9.59 5.69 10.63
CA VAL A 200 8.67 6.76 10.24
C VAL A 200 9.46 7.78 9.44
N ALA A 201 9.04 8.01 8.20
CA ALA A 201 9.60 9.07 7.36
C ALA A 201 9.04 10.43 7.77
N ASN A 202 9.91 11.42 7.86
CA ASN A 202 9.60 12.77 8.32
C ASN A 202 10.41 13.79 7.50
N TYR A 203 9.90 15.01 7.38
CA TYR A 203 10.69 16.09 6.82
C TYR A 203 10.42 17.43 7.51
N ASN A 204 11.45 18.25 7.59
CA ASN A 204 11.34 19.62 8.09
C ASN A 204 11.38 20.60 6.90
N PRO A 205 10.24 21.22 6.53
CA PRO A 205 10.18 22.13 5.39
C PRO A 205 11.00 23.42 5.59
N THR A 206 11.26 23.81 6.85
CA THR A 206 12.04 25.01 7.16
C THR A 206 13.53 24.78 6.98
N SER A 207 14.06 23.63 7.42
CA SER A 207 15.47 23.30 7.26
C SER A 207 15.80 22.60 5.94
N GLY A 208 14.79 22.09 5.21
CA GLY A 208 14.99 21.28 4.02
C GLY A 208 15.64 19.92 4.32
N ILE A 209 15.44 19.37 5.52
CA ILE A 209 16.04 18.11 5.95
C ILE A 209 14.96 17.05 6.13
N GLY A 210 15.14 15.93 5.45
CA GLY A 210 14.37 14.71 5.62
C GLY A 210 15.11 13.70 6.50
N TYR A 211 14.36 12.90 7.24
CA TYR A 211 14.93 11.88 8.12
C TYR A 211 13.94 10.76 8.42
N LEU A 212 14.47 9.65 8.94
CA LEU A 212 13.71 8.51 9.44
C LEU A 212 13.85 8.43 10.96
N ASN A 213 12.72 8.49 11.69
CA ASN A 213 12.70 8.05 13.07
C ASN A 213 12.62 6.53 13.10
N GLY A 214 13.60 5.88 13.71
CA GLY A 214 13.64 4.43 13.89
C GLY A 214 13.37 4.05 15.35
N PHE A 215 12.51 3.04 15.54
CA PHE A 215 12.17 2.49 16.85
C PHE A 215 12.31 0.98 16.84
N ALA A 216 13.00 0.42 17.82
CA ALA A 216 12.92 -0.99 18.15
C ALA A 216 11.53 -1.27 18.73
N ALA A 217 10.87 -2.32 18.23
CA ALA A 217 9.51 -2.69 18.60
C ALA A 217 9.49 -4.01 19.37
N THR A 218 8.65 -4.08 20.40
CA THR A 218 8.34 -5.35 21.08
C THR A 218 7.08 -5.98 20.50
N SER A 219 6.85 -7.25 20.71
CA SER A 219 5.62 -7.94 20.33
C SER A 219 4.35 -7.34 20.96
N GLY A 220 4.47 -6.64 22.09
CA GLY A 220 3.39 -5.90 22.72
C GLY A 220 3.20 -4.47 22.22
N GLY A 221 3.99 -4.02 21.23
CA GLY A 221 3.90 -2.69 20.63
C GLY A 221 4.62 -1.57 21.40
N ALA A 222 5.35 -1.88 22.46
CA ALA A 222 6.20 -0.88 23.11
C ALA A 222 7.38 -0.53 22.19
N LEU A 223 7.67 0.78 22.09
CA LEU A 223 8.66 1.34 21.18
C LEU A 223 9.81 2.00 21.95
N THR A 224 11.04 1.74 21.49
CA THR A 224 12.25 2.40 22.03
C THR A 224 13.06 2.96 20.87
N SER A 225 13.51 4.20 20.95
CA SER A 225 14.32 4.82 19.89
C SER A 225 15.58 4.02 19.62
N ILE A 226 15.85 3.73 18.33
CA ILE A 226 17.07 3.05 17.87
C ILE A 226 18.26 3.99 18.01
N ALA A 227 19.43 3.45 18.36
CA ALA A 227 20.66 4.22 18.44
C ALA A 227 20.98 4.91 17.11
N GLY A 228 21.31 6.20 17.17
CA GLY A 228 21.56 7.01 15.96
C GLY A 228 20.30 7.53 15.26
N SER A 229 19.10 7.17 15.69
CA SER A 229 17.86 7.78 15.21
C SER A 229 17.75 9.23 15.71
N PRO A 230 17.24 10.17 14.86
CA PRO A 230 16.77 9.98 13.48
C PRO A 230 17.90 9.86 12.45
N PHE A 231 17.71 9.00 11.45
CA PHE A 231 18.63 8.80 10.34
C PHE A 231 18.37 9.80 9.22
N ALA A 232 19.42 10.44 8.68
CA ALA A 232 19.28 11.39 7.57
C ALA A 232 18.70 10.68 6.32
N SER A 233 17.71 11.31 5.66
CA SER A 233 17.01 10.73 4.51
C SER A 233 16.58 11.81 3.51
N GLY A 234 17.55 12.45 2.86
CA GLY A 234 17.28 13.44 1.81
C GLY A 234 16.62 14.72 2.30
N VAL A 235 15.69 15.23 1.50
CA VAL A 235 14.98 16.50 1.75
C VAL A 235 13.52 16.30 2.12
N LYS A 236 12.78 15.50 1.34
CA LYS A 236 11.35 15.22 1.56
C LYS A 236 11.06 13.74 1.33
N PRO A 237 11.42 12.86 2.27
CA PRO A 237 11.02 11.47 2.20
C PRO A 237 9.49 11.37 2.32
N VAL A 238 8.83 10.61 1.42
CA VAL A 238 7.36 10.48 1.39
C VAL A 238 6.88 9.03 1.35
N GLY A 239 7.69 8.12 0.83
CA GLY A 239 7.40 6.69 0.81
C GLY A 239 8.54 5.90 1.41
N ILE A 240 8.22 4.82 2.10
CA ILE A 240 9.18 3.91 2.71
C ILE A 240 8.71 2.46 2.55
N ALA A 241 9.61 1.57 2.15
CA ALA A 241 9.37 0.15 2.07
C ALA A 241 10.62 -0.62 2.49
N SER A 242 10.45 -1.78 3.12
CA SER A 242 11.54 -2.71 3.43
C SER A 242 11.48 -3.95 2.54
N ASP A 243 12.61 -4.62 2.37
CA ASP A 243 12.60 -5.94 1.78
C ASP A 243 11.97 -6.97 2.73
N PRO A 244 11.36 -8.06 2.22
CA PRO A 244 10.67 -9.05 3.07
C PRO A 244 11.58 -9.76 4.08
N THR A 245 12.90 -9.68 3.90
CA THR A 245 13.88 -10.32 4.81
C THR A 245 14.39 -9.37 5.88
N SER A 246 13.87 -8.13 5.95
CA SER A 246 14.24 -7.10 6.93
C SER A 246 15.74 -6.75 6.93
N ARG A 247 16.40 -6.79 5.76
CA ARG A 247 17.81 -6.43 5.61
C ARG A 247 18.02 -5.05 5.02
N PHE A 248 17.03 -4.54 4.26
CA PHE A 248 17.14 -3.30 3.51
C PHE A 248 15.89 -2.44 3.66
N VAL A 249 16.09 -1.12 3.64
CA VAL A 249 15.02 -0.11 3.62
C VAL A 249 15.24 0.82 2.43
N TYR A 250 14.17 1.13 1.74
CA TYR A 250 14.12 2.00 0.57
C TYR A 250 13.18 3.16 0.81
N VAL A 251 13.60 4.37 0.44
CA VAL A 251 12.88 5.62 0.73
C VAL A 251 12.84 6.48 -0.51
N THR A 252 11.65 6.98 -0.89
CA THR A 252 11.52 7.96 -1.96
C THR A 252 11.75 9.36 -1.40
N ASP A 253 12.68 10.10 -1.99
CA ASP A 253 12.83 11.53 -1.76
C ASP A 253 12.13 12.32 -2.87
N PHE A 254 10.94 12.79 -2.55
CA PHE A 254 10.06 13.52 -3.45
C PHE A 254 10.70 14.80 -4.01
N ALA A 255 11.49 15.51 -3.19
CA ALA A 255 12.04 16.80 -3.56
C ALA A 255 13.29 16.66 -4.44
N GLN A 256 14.06 15.59 -4.28
CA GLN A 256 15.31 15.36 -4.98
C GLN A 256 15.18 14.37 -6.16
N ASN A 257 13.99 13.81 -6.40
CA ASN A 257 13.75 12.85 -7.46
C ASN A 257 14.68 11.64 -7.37
N GLN A 258 14.76 11.05 -6.18
CA GLN A 258 15.70 9.96 -5.93
C GLN A 258 15.13 8.90 -4.99
N LEU A 259 15.71 7.71 -5.10
CA LEU A 259 15.53 6.58 -4.21
C LEU A 259 16.76 6.47 -3.30
N ILE A 260 16.56 6.54 -2.00
CA ILE A 260 17.60 6.33 -1.00
C ILE A 260 17.45 4.92 -0.48
N ALA A 261 18.56 4.20 -0.34
CA ALA A 261 18.57 2.83 0.11
C ALA A 261 19.52 2.66 1.30
N TYR A 262 19.11 1.83 2.26
CA TYR A 262 19.86 1.52 3.48
C TYR A 262 19.96 0.02 3.67
N SER A 263 21.09 -0.44 4.22
CA SER A 263 21.18 -1.72 4.89
C SER A 263 20.78 -1.54 6.35
N ILE A 264 20.13 -2.56 6.91
CA ILE A 264 19.83 -2.66 8.33
C ILE A 264 20.97 -3.44 8.98
N ILE A 265 21.61 -2.83 9.97
CA ILE A 265 22.64 -3.47 10.79
C ILE A 265 22.11 -3.64 12.21
N ASP A 266 22.95 -4.11 13.11
CA ASP A 266 22.60 -4.46 14.47
C ASP A 266 21.51 -3.60 15.13
N GLN A 267 20.46 -4.26 15.63
CA GLN A 267 19.35 -3.63 16.35
C GLN A 267 18.57 -2.57 15.54
N GLY A 268 18.55 -2.68 14.20
CA GLY A 268 17.76 -1.80 13.36
C GLY A 268 18.43 -0.49 12.97
N VAL A 269 19.74 -0.34 13.17
CA VAL A 269 20.48 0.86 12.73
C VAL A 269 20.55 0.90 11.21
N LEU A 270 20.19 2.04 10.60
CA LEU A 270 20.23 2.23 9.15
C LEU A 270 21.60 2.73 8.69
N HIS A 271 22.15 2.06 7.70
CA HIS A 271 23.40 2.43 7.04
C HIS A 271 23.17 2.70 5.54
N PRO A 272 23.37 3.92 5.04
CA PRO A 272 23.19 4.21 3.61
C PRO A 272 24.02 3.29 2.72
N LEU A 273 23.43 2.80 1.63
CA LEU A 273 24.17 2.02 0.63
C LEU A 273 25.15 2.91 -0.13
N ILE A 274 26.35 2.38 -0.42
CA ILE A 274 27.51 3.13 -0.93
C ILE A 274 27.24 3.81 -2.28
N ASN A 275 26.46 3.19 -3.17
CA ASN A 275 26.24 3.67 -4.53
C ASN A 275 24.97 4.53 -4.69
N GLY A 276 24.28 4.85 -3.58
CA GLY A 276 23.12 5.72 -3.58
C GLY A 276 23.46 7.20 -3.49
N PRO A 277 22.45 8.07 -3.59
CA PRO A 277 21.08 7.78 -3.97
C PRO A 277 20.91 7.45 -5.46
N PHE A 278 19.79 6.76 -5.79
CA PHE A 278 19.49 6.30 -7.15
C PHE A 278 18.45 7.22 -7.81
N LYS A 279 18.65 7.55 -9.09
CA LYS A 279 17.74 8.44 -9.82
C LYS A 279 16.39 7.77 -10.06
N THR A 280 15.28 8.53 -9.87
CA THR A 280 13.90 8.15 -10.18
C THR A 280 13.32 9.01 -11.30
N GLY A 281 12.01 8.87 -11.58
CA GLY A 281 11.24 9.92 -12.23
C GLY A 281 11.00 11.09 -11.28
N ASN A 282 10.27 12.11 -11.75
CA ASN A 282 10.03 13.33 -10.98
C ASN A 282 8.96 13.14 -9.92
N GLN A 283 9.26 13.60 -8.70
CA GLN A 283 8.38 13.55 -7.52
C GLN A 283 7.89 12.12 -7.22
N PRO A 284 8.80 11.19 -6.84
CA PRO A 284 8.40 9.85 -6.43
C PRO A 284 7.56 9.93 -5.15
N SER A 285 6.26 9.59 -5.26
CA SER A 285 5.25 9.78 -4.21
C SER A 285 5.00 8.53 -3.37
N ALA A 286 5.15 7.35 -3.96
CA ALA A 286 4.89 6.07 -3.28
C ALA A 286 5.87 4.99 -3.74
N ILE A 287 6.07 3.98 -2.89
CA ILE A 287 7.02 2.88 -3.12
C ILE A 287 6.44 1.56 -2.63
N VAL A 288 6.76 0.48 -3.33
CA VAL A 288 6.50 -0.89 -2.91
C VAL A 288 7.67 -1.79 -3.31
N VAL A 289 8.01 -2.75 -2.44
CA VAL A 289 8.88 -3.87 -2.77
C VAL A 289 7.99 -5.08 -3.07
N ASP A 290 8.31 -5.83 -4.13
CA ASP A 290 7.53 -7.03 -4.46
C ASP A 290 7.63 -8.09 -3.34
N PRO A 291 6.62 -8.97 -3.15
CA PRO A 291 6.60 -9.92 -2.04
C PRO A 291 7.79 -10.90 -2.00
N ARG A 292 8.52 -11.04 -3.11
CA ARG A 292 9.72 -11.89 -3.21
C ARG A 292 11.02 -11.14 -2.93
N GLY A 293 10.94 -9.80 -2.71
CA GLY A 293 12.09 -8.96 -2.45
C GLY A 293 13.03 -8.77 -3.64
N ARG A 294 12.56 -8.97 -4.88
CA ARG A 294 13.37 -8.89 -6.10
C ARG A 294 13.31 -7.54 -6.79
N TYR A 295 12.18 -6.84 -6.64
CA TYR A 295 11.90 -5.62 -7.40
C TYR A 295 11.31 -4.52 -6.52
N ILE A 296 11.61 -3.29 -6.90
CA ILE A 296 11.03 -2.07 -6.32
C ILE A 296 10.25 -1.36 -7.42
N TYR A 297 9.06 -0.88 -7.08
CA TYR A 297 8.26 -0.02 -7.96
C TYR A 297 7.93 1.28 -7.26
N LEU A 298 8.09 2.39 -7.98
CA LEU A 298 7.85 3.74 -7.48
C LEU A 298 6.83 4.45 -8.38
N ALA A 299 5.82 5.08 -7.77
CA ALA A 299 4.96 6.02 -8.46
C ALA A 299 5.65 7.38 -8.54
N ASN A 300 5.79 7.95 -9.74
CA ASN A 300 6.36 9.28 -9.97
C ASN A 300 5.22 10.24 -10.29
N GLU A 301 4.85 11.06 -9.31
CA GLU A 301 3.64 11.89 -9.33
C GLU A 301 3.64 12.89 -10.48
N LEU A 302 4.75 13.61 -10.67
CA LEU A 302 4.84 14.65 -11.69
C LEU A 302 5.06 14.09 -13.11
N ASP A 303 5.72 12.94 -13.23
CA ASP A 303 5.96 12.30 -14.53
C ASP A 303 4.81 11.41 -15.00
N ASN A 304 3.78 11.21 -14.18
CA ASN A 304 2.69 10.29 -14.49
C ASN A 304 3.23 8.91 -14.91
N SER A 305 4.08 8.34 -14.08
CA SER A 305 4.79 7.11 -14.44
C SER A 305 5.11 6.23 -13.23
N VAL A 306 5.45 4.96 -13.50
CA VAL A 306 6.06 4.04 -12.55
C VAL A 306 7.50 3.77 -12.95
N SER A 307 8.45 3.96 -12.04
CA SER A 307 9.83 3.48 -12.17
C SER A 307 9.96 2.07 -11.60
N ALA A 308 10.75 1.22 -12.26
CA ALA A 308 11.02 -0.15 -11.85
C ALA A 308 12.51 -0.38 -11.62
N TYR A 309 12.86 -1.11 -10.54
CA TYR A 309 14.23 -1.49 -10.19
C TYR A 309 14.31 -2.96 -9.83
N ALA A 310 15.40 -3.61 -10.24
CA ALA A 310 15.79 -4.90 -9.70
C ALA A 310 16.68 -4.69 -8.46
N ILE A 311 16.52 -5.54 -7.45
CA ILE A 311 17.31 -5.53 -6.22
C ILE A 311 18.42 -6.59 -6.34
N ASP A 312 19.66 -6.20 -6.12
CA ASP A 312 20.72 -7.15 -5.85
C ASP A 312 20.48 -7.76 -4.46
N LEU A 313 20.12 -9.04 -4.42
CA LEU A 313 19.74 -9.71 -3.17
C LEU A 313 20.88 -9.84 -2.15
N ALA A 314 22.13 -9.69 -2.56
CA ALA A 314 23.27 -9.75 -1.64
C ALA A 314 23.55 -8.39 -0.98
N THR A 315 23.43 -7.31 -1.74
CA THR A 315 23.83 -5.96 -1.34
C THR A 315 22.67 -5.00 -1.08
N GLY A 316 21.45 -5.35 -1.52
CA GLY A 316 20.28 -4.46 -1.49
C GLY A 316 20.33 -3.35 -2.55
N THR A 317 21.34 -3.33 -3.42
CA THR A 317 21.54 -2.23 -4.37
C THR A 317 20.48 -2.25 -5.47
N PRO A 318 19.68 -1.17 -5.64
CA PRO A 318 18.73 -1.06 -6.73
C PRO A 318 19.45 -0.80 -8.07
N SER A 319 18.98 -1.45 -9.12
CA SER A 319 19.37 -1.18 -10.50
C SER A 319 18.13 -1.01 -11.38
N ALA A 320 18.13 -0.01 -12.28
CA ALA A 320 16.96 0.26 -13.12
C ALA A 320 16.59 -0.96 -13.98
N ALA A 321 15.33 -1.42 -13.88
CA ALA A 321 14.80 -2.49 -14.70
C ALA A 321 14.36 -1.93 -16.06
N VAL A 322 15.23 -2.04 -17.05
CA VAL A 322 15.04 -1.43 -18.36
C VAL A 322 14.29 -2.37 -19.29
N ASN A 323 13.20 -1.89 -19.89
CA ASN A 323 12.38 -2.65 -20.84
C ASN A 323 13.07 -2.73 -22.22
N THR A 324 12.45 -3.40 -23.17
CA THR A 324 12.98 -3.59 -24.54
C THR A 324 13.16 -2.30 -25.34
N THR A 325 12.52 -1.20 -24.92
CA THR A 325 12.67 0.13 -25.54
C THR A 325 13.74 0.99 -24.87
N GLY A 326 14.44 0.45 -23.86
CA GLY A 326 15.46 1.17 -23.13
C GLY A 326 14.93 2.06 -22.00
N SER A 327 13.64 1.96 -21.62
CA SER A 327 13.02 2.71 -20.54
C SER A 327 12.89 1.89 -19.27
N SER A 328 13.15 2.48 -18.11
CA SER A 328 12.82 1.95 -16.78
C SER A 328 11.51 2.52 -16.21
N THR A 329 10.81 3.39 -16.98
CA THR A 329 9.55 3.99 -16.58
C THR A 329 8.41 3.57 -17.48
N ASN A 330 7.20 3.48 -16.91
CA ASN A 330 5.96 3.10 -17.60
C ASN A 330 4.89 4.13 -17.28
N THR A 331 4.17 4.62 -18.30
CA THR A 331 3.16 5.68 -18.18
C THR A 331 1.94 5.20 -17.39
N THR A 332 1.45 6.03 -16.48
CA THR A 332 0.21 5.86 -15.71
C THR A 332 -0.86 6.87 -16.15
N GLY A 333 -1.97 6.93 -15.45
CA GLY A 333 -2.84 8.13 -15.44
C GLY A 333 -2.18 9.28 -14.66
N THR A 334 -2.92 10.39 -14.53
CA THR A 334 -2.38 11.65 -14.00
C THR A 334 -2.26 11.63 -12.48
N GLN A 335 -1.09 12.00 -11.99
CA GLN A 335 -0.77 12.12 -10.57
C GLN A 335 -0.93 10.79 -9.81
N PRO A 336 -0.10 9.77 -10.07
CA PRO A 336 -0.10 8.55 -9.28
C PRO A 336 0.43 8.85 -7.87
N VAL A 337 -0.38 8.55 -6.84
CA VAL A 337 -0.08 8.86 -5.42
C VAL A 337 0.03 7.62 -4.53
N ALA A 338 -0.47 6.49 -4.99
CA ALA A 338 -0.34 5.22 -4.29
C ALA A 338 0.03 4.11 -5.28
N ILE A 339 0.73 3.09 -4.79
CA ILE A 339 1.18 1.95 -5.58
C ILE A 339 1.10 0.68 -4.73
N LEU A 340 0.71 -0.43 -5.34
CA LEU A 340 0.75 -1.76 -4.72
C LEU A 340 1.21 -2.82 -5.73
N VAL A 341 1.77 -3.91 -5.21
CA VAL A 341 1.96 -5.17 -5.93
C VAL A 341 0.92 -6.16 -5.41
N ASP A 342 0.32 -6.94 -6.32
CA ASP A 342 -0.65 -7.96 -5.92
C ASP A 342 -0.03 -8.94 -4.91
N PRO A 343 -0.71 -9.21 -3.77
CA PRO A 343 -0.16 -10.07 -2.73
C PRO A 343 -0.29 -11.56 -3.07
N GLY A 344 -1.16 -11.92 -4.02
CA GLY A 344 -1.42 -13.31 -4.37
C GLY A 344 -0.26 -13.98 -5.08
N PHE A 345 0.27 -13.37 -6.14
CA PHE A 345 1.35 -13.94 -6.95
C PHE A 345 2.55 -13.02 -7.17
N GLY A 346 2.46 -11.74 -6.80
CA GLY A 346 3.47 -10.74 -7.12
C GLY A 346 3.64 -10.57 -8.64
N ARG A 347 2.55 -10.56 -9.39
CA ARG A 347 2.54 -10.48 -10.86
C ARG A 347 2.09 -9.16 -11.42
N TYR A 348 1.33 -8.39 -10.63
CA TYR A 348 0.71 -7.16 -11.09
C TYR A 348 1.06 -6.00 -10.17
N VAL A 349 1.23 -4.83 -10.79
CA VAL A 349 1.37 -3.54 -10.10
C VAL A 349 0.16 -2.70 -10.42
N TYR A 350 -0.39 -2.02 -9.41
CA TYR A 350 -1.48 -1.06 -9.60
C TYR A 350 -1.11 0.29 -8.99
N THR A 351 -1.50 1.38 -9.67
CA THR A 351 -1.36 2.74 -9.14
C THR A 351 -2.72 3.41 -9.02
N ALA A 352 -2.88 4.25 -7.99
CA ALA A 352 -4.00 5.16 -7.86
C ALA A 352 -3.61 6.52 -8.45
N ASN A 353 -4.34 6.95 -9.50
CA ASN A 353 -4.09 8.18 -10.23
C ASN A 353 -5.08 9.25 -9.76
N PHE A 354 -4.62 10.13 -8.89
CA PHE A 354 -5.46 11.04 -8.11
C PHE A 354 -6.28 12.01 -8.97
N LEU A 355 -5.68 12.63 -9.99
CA LEU A 355 -6.35 13.62 -10.82
C LEU A 355 -7.25 13.01 -11.91
N ASP A 356 -6.91 11.82 -12.40
CA ASP A 356 -7.72 11.12 -13.41
C ASP A 356 -8.89 10.34 -12.83
N ASN A 357 -8.96 10.19 -11.50
CA ASN A 357 -9.94 9.31 -10.85
C ASN A 357 -9.89 7.88 -11.41
N SER A 358 -8.69 7.36 -11.61
CA SER A 358 -8.45 6.07 -12.26
C SER A 358 -7.37 5.24 -11.57
N LEU A 359 -7.29 3.97 -11.97
CA LEU A 359 -6.16 3.10 -11.65
C LEU A 359 -5.43 2.73 -12.93
N SER A 360 -4.11 2.64 -12.87
CA SER A 360 -3.31 1.97 -13.91
C SER A 360 -2.89 0.60 -13.41
N GLY A 361 -2.86 -0.39 -14.30
CA GLY A 361 -2.43 -1.74 -14.00
C GLY A 361 -1.30 -2.17 -14.94
N PHE A 362 -0.36 -2.94 -14.39
CA PHE A 362 0.79 -3.46 -15.12
C PHE A 362 1.07 -4.91 -14.75
N GLN A 363 1.52 -5.69 -15.71
CA GLN A 363 2.04 -7.02 -15.49
C GLN A 363 3.56 -6.97 -15.32
N ILE A 364 4.06 -7.65 -14.29
CA ILE A 364 5.50 -7.78 -13.99
C ILE A 364 6.09 -8.92 -14.82
N ASN A 365 7.20 -8.66 -15.51
CA ASN A 365 8.04 -9.73 -16.03
C ASN A 365 8.82 -10.36 -14.85
N PRO A 366 8.60 -11.63 -14.50
CA PRO A 366 9.16 -12.24 -13.31
C PRO A 366 10.69 -12.39 -13.34
N ASN A 367 11.31 -12.29 -14.52
CA ASN A 367 12.76 -12.46 -14.71
C ASN A 367 13.53 -11.14 -14.69
N THR A 368 12.87 -10.03 -15.06
CA THR A 368 13.53 -8.74 -15.25
C THR A 368 12.96 -7.63 -14.40
N GLY A 369 11.75 -7.80 -13.84
CA GLY A 369 11.03 -6.75 -13.11
C GLY A 369 10.42 -5.68 -14.00
N THR A 370 10.60 -5.75 -15.32
CA THR A 370 10.02 -4.78 -16.25
C THR A 370 8.50 -4.91 -16.29
N LEU A 371 7.83 -3.79 -16.55
CA LEU A 371 6.38 -3.69 -16.58
C LEU A 371 5.85 -3.66 -18.01
N SER A 372 4.70 -4.29 -18.22
CA SER A 372 3.87 -4.13 -19.41
C SER A 372 2.44 -3.78 -18.97
N ILE A 373 1.73 -2.96 -19.75
CA ILE A 373 0.36 -2.51 -19.40
C ILE A 373 -0.57 -3.72 -19.33
N SER A 374 -1.38 -3.82 -18.27
CA SER A 374 -2.43 -4.82 -18.15
C SER A 374 -3.60 -4.50 -19.08
N GLN A 375 -4.43 -5.53 -19.37
CA GLN A 375 -5.55 -5.37 -20.30
C GLN A 375 -6.61 -4.39 -19.75
N ASN A 376 -7.23 -3.64 -20.68
CA ASN A 376 -8.36 -2.76 -20.43
C ASN A 376 -8.13 -1.56 -19.49
N GLY A 377 -6.88 -1.26 -19.11
CA GLY A 377 -6.57 -0.05 -18.36
C GLY A 377 -6.55 1.23 -19.22
N PRO A 378 -6.65 2.42 -18.61
CA PRO A 378 -6.86 2.68 -17.19
C PRO A 378 -8.29 2.35 -16.71
N TYR A 379 -8.43 2.02 -15.41
CA TYR A 379 -9.70 1.62 -14.81
C TYR A 379 -10.33 2.80 -14.05
N PRO A 380 -11.55 3.27 -14.42
CA PRO A 380 -12.23 4.33 -13.67
C PRO A 380 -12.51 3.92 -12.22
N SER A 381 -12.15 4.77 -11.27
CA SER A 381 -12.28 4.52 -9.83
C SER A 381 -13.22 5.53 -9.15
N VAL A 382 -13.20 5.57 -7.82
CA VAL A 382 -13.77 6.64 -6.99
C VAL A 382 -13.04 7.97 -7.26
N GLY A 383 -13.67 9.09 -6.90
CA GLY A 383 -13.04 10.39 -7.08
C GLY A 383 -11.82 10.59 -6.20
N GLN A 384 -10.71 11.05 -6.78
CA GLN A 384 -9.44 11.31 -6.10
C GLN A 384 -8.94 10.10 -5.29
N PRO A 385 -8.65 8.95 -5.96
CA PRO A 385 -8.14 7.78 -5.27
C PRO A 385 -6.80 8.08 -4.60
N ALA A 386 -6.72 7.89 -3.28
CA ALA A 386 -5.59 8.30 -2.46
C ALA A 386 -4.86 7.12 -1.81
N ALA A 387 -5.52 5.99 -1.60
CA ALA A 387 -4.94 4.80 -0.99
C ALA A 387 -5.34 3.53 -1.73
N LEU A 388 -4.49 2.52 -1.63
CA LEU A 388 -4.68 1.19 -2.18
C LEU A 388 -4.32 0.13 -1.14
N ALA A 389 -5.19 -0.86 -1.00
CA ALA A 389 -4.89 -2.10 -0.30
C ALA A 389 -5.40 -3.29 -1.10
N SER A 390 -4.89 -4.49 -0.84
CA SER A 390 -5.37 -5.69 -1.52
C SER A 390 -5.27 -6.93 -0.65
N VAL A 391 -6.14 -7.89 -0.93
CA VAL A 391 -6.14 -9.21 -0.30
C VAL A 391 -6.21 -10.29 -1.36
N PRO A 392 -5.46 -11.40 -1.21
CA PRO A 392 -5.55 -12.52 -2.14
C PRO A 392 -6.90 -13.22 -2.01
N HIS A 393 -7.40 -13.75 -3.12
CA HIS A 393 -8.66 -14.50 -3.17
C HIS A 393 -8.42 -16.00 -3.07
N GLY A 394 -9.14 -16.67 -2.16
CA GLY A 394 -9.09 -18.12 -1.99
C GLY A 394 -7.72 -18.62 -1.51
N ASN A 395 -7.24 -19.73 -2.10
CA ASN A 395 -5.98 -20.34 -1.70
C ASN A 395 -4.73 -19.63 -2.24
N HIS A 396 -4.86 -18.49 -2.88
CA HIS A 396 -3.72 -17.76 -3.46
C HIS A 396 -2.78 -17.18 -2.40
N SER A 397 -3.25 -16.98 -1.16
CA SER A 397 -2.43 -16.59 -0.01
C SER A 397 -1.25 -17.55 0.27
N ILE A 398 -1.36 -18.80 -0.15
CA ILE A 398 -0.31 -19.84 0.06
C ILE A 398 0.78 -19.74 -1.02
N GLN A 399 0.55 -19.07 -2.14
CA GLN A 399 1.44 -19.07 -3.30
C GLN A 399 2.47 -17.95 -3.31
N VAL A 400 2.34 -16.94 -2.44
CA VAL A 400 3.24 -15.79 -2.36
C VAL A 400 4.67 -16.18 -1.94
N ASN A 401 4.81 -17.24 -1.14
CA ASN A 401 6.08 -17.67 -0.54
C ASN A 401 6.77 -18.84 -1.28
N GLN A 402 6.38 -19.14 -2.50
CA GLN A 402 7.11 -20.15 -3.28
C GLN A 402 8.25 -19.46 -4.06
N PRO A 403 9.51 -19.85 -3.85
CA PRO A 403 10.69 -19.26 -4.48
C PRO A 403 10.73 -19.44 -5.98
#